data_09f3f54a1c5910d6782b94480c134785
#
_entry.id   09f3f54a1c5910d6782b94480c134785
#
_cell.length_a   1.000
_cell.length_b   1.000
_cell.length_c   1.000
_cell.angle_alpha   90.00
_cell.angle_beta   90.00
_cell.angle_gamma   90.00
#
_symmetry.space_group_name_H-M   'P 1'
#
loop_
_entity.id
_entity.type
_entity.pdbx_description
1 polymer ?
#
loop_
_entity_poly.entity_id
_entity_poly.type
_entity_poly.pdbx_seq_one_letter_code
_entity_poly.pdbx_strand_id
1 'polypeptide(L)'
;MMRNEVLHGYLIHHRKYREKSHIVHLFSQEYGRVDGILRQTPAPQYQPIRVQATGKSELKNFTQLEILHQPVFFHGDAFFAGVYLNEIVLRLCPLEEALPQTFRQYQVTLLQLQQLASHAQADLFLRQILRQFEHALLQELGYAIDFASDANQQSIQPLQHYQFQLNDGFMSVARESKATLDGESIIAMQSYVAGQDFTAVQLQLLAKLYRQMISSLLGDRPLKSRQLWIQNTQTSSS
;
A
#
# COMPACT_ATOMS: atom_id res chain seq x y z
N MET A 1 -19.63 -16.46 1.13
CA MET A 1 -20.03 -17.36 0.02
C MET A 1 -20.47 -16.49 -1.14
N MET A 2 -19.71 -16.47 -2.24
CA MET A 2 -20.06 -15.69 -3.43
C MET A 2 -20.98 -16.53 -4.35
N ARG A 3 -22.19 -16.02 -4.57
CA ARG A 3 -23.18 -16.62 -5.49
C ARG A 3 -23.29 -15.71 -6.71
N ASN A 4 -22.36 -15.85 -7.66
CA ASN A 4 -22.39 -15.06 -8.89
C ASN A 4 -22.29 -13.54 -8.67
N GLU A 5 -21.33 -13.13 -7.83
CA GLU A 5 -21.09 -11.73 -7.52
C GLU A 5 -20.31 -11.05 -8.65
N VAL A 6 -20.72 -9.83 -8.98
CA VAL A 6 -19.96 -8.99 -9.90
C VAL A 6 -18.97 -8.16 -9.09
N LEU A 7 -17.68 -8.27 -9.42
CA LEU A 7 -16.61 -7.57 -8.76
C LEU A 7 -15.98 -6.55 -9.71
N HIS A 8 -15.67 -5.37 -9.18
CA HIS A 8 -14.92 -4.32 -9.86
C HIS A 8 -13.59 -4.11 -9.16
N GLY A 9 -12.49 -4.10 -9.90
CA GLY A 9 -11.18 -3.97 -9.28
C GLY A 9 -10.02 -4.08 -10.24
N TYR A 10 -8.89 -4.49 -9.70
CA TYR A 10 -7.60 -4.59 -10.41
C TYR A 10 -6.96 -5.94 -10.15
N LEU A 11 -6.43 -6.59 -11.20
CA LEU A 11 -5.56 -7.75 -11.00
C LEU A 11 -4.21 -7.25 -10.47
N ILE A 12 -3.90 -7.60 -9.21
CA ILE A 12 -2.65 -7.20 -8.56
C ILE A 12 -1.53 -8.22 -8.77
N HIS A 13 -1.88 -9.48 -8.97
CA HIS A 13 -0.90 -10.53 -9.28
C HIS A 13 -1.58 -11.71 -9.96
N HIS A 14 -0.86 -12.42 -10.82
CA HIS A 14 -1.30 -13.70 -11.37
C HIS A 14 -0.12 -14.65 -11.60
N ARG A 15 -0.43 -15.95 -11.66
CA ARG A 15 0.53 -16.99 -12.03
C ARG A 15 -0.15 -18.11 -12.81
N LYS A 16 0.56 -18.74 -13.72
CA LYS A 16 0.08 -19.93 -14.43
C LYS A 16 -0.25 -21.05 -13.44
N TYR A 17 -1.37 -21.73 -13.66
CA TYR A 17 -1.88 -22.79 -12.78
C TYR A 17 -2.27 -23.97 -13.62
N ARG A 18 -2.35 -24.63 -14.32
CA ARG A 18 -2.67 -25.70 -15.28
C ARG A 18 -2.56 -25.13 -16.69
N GLU A 19 -2.72 -26.02 -17.67
CA GLU A 19 -2.51 -25.69 -19.09
C GLU A 19 -3.27 -24.45 -19.56
N LYS A 20 -4.53 -24.28 -19.12
CA LYS A 20 -5.43 -23.21 -19.59
C LYS A 20 -6.01 -22.35 -18.46
N SER A 21 -5.33 -22.27 -17.32
CA SER A 21 -5.85 -21.50 -16.20
C SER A 21 -4.73 -20.75 -15.45
N HIS A 22 -5.14 -19.70 -14.75
CA HIS A 22 -4.27 -18.88 -13.91
C HIS A 22 -4.89 -18.76 -12.51
N ILE A 23 -4.08 -18.80 -11.48
CA ILE A 23 -4.45 -18.26 -10.19
C ILE A 23 -4.22 -16.76 -10.28
N VAL A 24 -5.25 -15.99 -9.96
CA VAL A 24 -5.24 -14.53 -10.00
C VAL A 24 -5.65 -13.98 -8.64
N HIS A 25 -5.04 -12.87 -8.28
CA HIS A 25 -5.34 -12.10 -7.08
C HIS A 25 -5.95 -10.77 -7.52
N LEU A 26 -7.21 -10.58 -7.16
CA LEU A 26 -7.99 -9.38 -7.46
C LEU A 26 -8.04 -8.50 -6.21
N PHE A 27 -7.80 -7.21 -6.36
CA PHE A 27 -8.16 -6.21 -5.38
C PHE A 27 -9.47 -5.56 -5.83
N SER A 28 -10.57 -5.92 -5.15
CA SER A 28 -11.93 -5.50 -5.52
C SER A 28 -12.45 -4.42 -4.60
N GLN A 29 -13.33 -3.60 -5.15
CA GLN A 29 -14.04 -2.56 -4.41
C GLN A 29 -14.98 -3.15 -3.36
N GLU A 30 -15.64 -4.27 -3.70
CA GLU A 30 -16.74 -4.85 -2.91
C GLU A 30 -16.23 -5.71 -1.75
N TYR A 31 -15.13 -6.44 -1.97
CA TYR A 31 -14.65 -7.46 -1.02
C TYR A 31 -13.15 -7.37 -0.73
N GLY A 32 -12.48 -6.26 -1.06
CA GLY A 32 -11.03 -6.17 -0.89
C GLY A 32 -10.29 -7.23 -1.72
N ARG A 33 -9.35 -7.98 -1.14
CA ARG A 33 -8.60 -9.00 -1.85
C ARG A 33 -9.43 -10.27 -2.03
N VAL A 34 -9.58 -10.69 -3.29
CA VAL A 34 -10.25 -11.95 -3.65
C VAL A 34 -9.33 -12.76 -4.55
N ASP A 35 -9.08 -14.00 -4.15
CA ASP A 35 -8.24 -14.93 -4.91
C ASP A 35 -9.11 -15.88 -5.73
N GLY A 36 -8.69 -16.20 -6.95
CA GLY A 36 -9.51 -17.07 -7.79
C GLY A 36 -8.78 -17.71 -8.96
N ILE A 37 -9.49 -18.59 -9.65
CA ILE A 37 -9.04 -19.27 -10.85
C ILE A 37 -9.72 -18.63 -12.05
N LEU A 38 -8.92 -18.18 -13.01
CA LEU A 38 -9.35 -17.60 -14.28
C LEU A 38 -8.91 -18.53 -15.42
N ARG A 39 -9.84 -18.91 -16.30
CA ARG A 39 -9.58 -19.82 -17.45
C ARG A 39 -9.33 -19.10 -18.76
N GLN A 40 -9.27 -17.79 -18.75
CA GLN A 40 -8.89 -16.96 -19.90
C GLN A 40 -7.60 -16.21 -19.61
N THR A 41 -7.04 -15.52 -20.59
CA THR A 41 -5.86 -14.65 -20.40
C THR A 41 -6.16 -13.59 -19.36
N PRO A 42 -5.33 -13.45 -18.30
CA PRO A 42 -5.50 -12.39 -17.32
C PRO A 42 -5.37 -11.01 -17.96
N ALA A 43 -6.13 -10.05 -17.45
CA ALA A 43 -5.93 -8.65 -17.83
C ALA A 43 -4.55 -8.16 -17.36
N PRO A 44 -3.96 -7.18 -18.04
CA PRO A 44 -2.79 -6.48 -17.53
C PRO A 44 -3.05 -5.87 -16.14
N GLN A 45 -1.97 -5.75 -15.34
CA GLN A 45 -2.05 -5.05 -14.06
C GLN A 45 -2.40 -3.57 -14.27
N TYR A 46 -2.91 -2.93 -13.22
CA TYR A 46 -3.27 -1.50 -13.18
C TYR A 46 -4.42 -1.09 -14.09
N GLN A 47 -5.09 -2.06 -14.73
CA GLN A 47 -6.31 -1.81 -15.49
C GLN A 47 -7.54 -2.12 -14.66
N PRO A 48 -8.54 -1.21 -14.59
CA PRO A 48 -9.80 -1.52 -13.97
C PRO A 48 -10.55 -2.58 -14.79
N ILE A 49 -11.02 -3.58 -14.10
CA ILE A 49 -11.76 -4.71 -14.68
C ILE A 49 -13.08 -4.93 -13.95
N ARG A 50 -13.98 -5.60 -14.64
CA ARG A 50 -15.18 -6.22 -14.10
C ARG A 50 -15.08 -7.71 -14.30
N VAL A 51 -15.46 -8.49 -13.30
CA VAL A 51 -15.42 -9.96 -13.37
C VAL A 51 -16.52 -10.57 -12.53
N GLN A 52 -17.06 -11.72 -12.96
CA GLN A 52 -17.97 -12.49 -12.13
C GLN A 52 -17.20 -13.49 -11.27
N ALA A 53 -17.55 -13.56 -9.98
CA ALA A 53 -16.96 -14.45 -9.01
C ALA A 53 -18.00 -15.43 -8.44
N THR A 54 -17.66 -16.71 -8.44
CA THR A 54 -18.51 -17.78 -7.88
C THR A 54 -17.67 -18.73 -7.03
N GLY A 55 -18.25 -19.26 -5.98
CA GLY A 55 -17.62 -20.31 -5.17
C GLY A 55 -17.78 -20.11 -3.67
N LYS A 56 -17.61 -21.21 -2.92
CA LYS A 56 -17.65 -21.22 -1.45
C LYS A 56 -16.27 -21.26 -0.82
N SER A 57 -15.27 -21.79 -1.55
CA SER A 57 -13.87 -21.87 -1.09
C SER A 57 -13.18 -20.51 -1.17
N GLU A 58 -12.03 -20.40 -0.56
CA GLU A 58 -11.15 -19.21 -0.65
C GLU A 58 -10.78 -18.89 -2.11
N LEU A 59 -10.50 -19.93 -2.92
CA LEU A 59 -10.29 -19.75 -4.35
C LEU A 59 -11.64 -19.76 -5.08
N LYS A 60 -12.03 -18.58 -5.60
CA LYS A 60 -13.24 -18.42 -6.41
C LYS A 60 -13.01 -18.88 -7.85
N ASN A 61 -14.09 -19.09 -8.60
CA ASN A 61 -14.02 -19.19 -10.05
C ASN A 61 -14.36 -17.83 -10.64
N PHE A 62 -13.44 -17.28 -11.43
CA PHE A 62 -13.63 -16.03 -12.14
C PHE A 62 -14.02 -16.30 -13.59
N THR A 63 -15.08 -15.63 -14.03
CA THR A 63 -15.63 -15.72 -15.39
C THR A 63 -16.03 -14.33 -15.88
N GLN A 64 -16.25 -14.17 -17.18
CA GLN A 64 -16.73 -12.92 -17.78
C GLN A 64 -15.87 -11.69 -17.39
N LEU A 65 -14.54 -11.84 -17.48
CA LEU A 65 -13.63 -10.74 -17.25
C LEU A 65 -13.72 -9.75 -18.40
N GLU A 66 -14.03 -8.52 -18.09
CA GLU A 66 -14.08 -7.38 -18.99
C GLU A 66 -13.08 -6.31 -18.55
N ILE A 67 -12.33 -5.77 -19.49
CA ILE A 67 -11.43 -4.64 -19.28
C ILE A 67 -12.22 -3.36 -19.51
N LEU A 68 -12.24 -2.45 -18.52
CA LEU A 68 -13.11 -1.27 -18.56
C LEU A 68 -12.46 -0.05 -19.22
N HIS A 69 -11.12 0.04 -19.24
CA HIS A 69 -10.38 1.19 -19.76
C HIS A 69 -9.13 0.76 -20.53
N GLN A 70 -8.52 1.72 -21.23
CA GLN A 70 -7.25 1.50 -21.95
C GLN A 70 -6.12 1.05 -21.00
N PRO A 71 -5.14 0.26 -21.51
CA PRO A 71 -4.00 -0.19 -20.72
C PRO A 71 -3.17 0.98 -20.21
N VAL A 72 -2.76 0.87 -18.94
CA VAL A 72 -1.82 1.79 -18.31
C VAL A 72 -0.46 1.09 -18.19
N PHE A 73 0.57 1.73 -18.73
CA PHE A 73 1.95 1.25 -18.64
C PHE A 73 2.76 2.24 -17.82
N PHE A 74 3.33 1.75 -16.73
CA PHE A 74 4.26 2.52 -15.91
C PHE A 74 5.70 2.27 -16.35
N HIS A 75 6.53 3.30 -16.29
CA HIS A 75 7.97 3.27 -16.59
C HIS A 75 8.78 3.87 -15.46
N GLY A 76 10.06 3.48 -15.36
CA GLY A 76 10.96 4.02 -14.32
C GLY A 76 10.42 3.83 -12.91
N ASP A 77 10.48 4.87 -12.10
CA ASP A 77 10.05 4.84 -10.70
C ASP A 77 8.55 4.56 -10.54
N ALA A 78 7.71 4.99 -11.47
CA ALA A 78 6.28 4.66 -11.46
C ALA A 78 6.03 3.15 -11.57
N PHE A 79 6.84 2.43 -12.36
CA PHE A 79 6.76 0.98 -12.46
C PHE A 79 7.09 0.30 -11.12
N PHE A 80 8.19 0.68 -10.48
CA PHE A 80 8.57 0.11 -9.18
C PHE A 80 7.56 0.44 -8.09
N ALA A 81 7.01 1.65 -8.11
CA ALA A 81 5.93 2.05 -7.21
C ALA A 81 4.67 1.21 -7.42
N GLY A 82 4.25 0.97 -8.66
CA GLY A 82 3.11 0.10 -8.95
C GLY A 82 3.33 -1.34 -8.46
N VAL A 83 4.53 -1.91 -8.70
CA VAL A 83 4.89 -3.25 -8.18
C VAL A 83 4.84 -3.26 -6.65
N TYR A 84 5.35 -2.21 -6.00
CA TYR A 84 5.28 -2.06 -4.55
C TYR A 84 3.84 -2.02 -4.03
N LEU A 85 2.97 -1.21 -4.63
CA LEU A 85 1.54 -1.13 -4.26
C LEU A 85 0.88 -2.51 -4.33
N ASN A 86 1.06 -3.22 -5.43
CA ASN A 86 0.48 -4.53 -5.62
C ASN A 86 1.02 -5.54 -4.61
N GLU A 87 2.32 -5.51 -4.30
CA GLU A 87 2.92 -6.43 -3.34
C GLU A 87 2.39 -6.22 -1.93
N ILE A 88 2.25 -4.96 -1.46
CA ILE A 88 1.74 -4.71 -0.11
C ILE A 88 0.24 -5.02 0.01
N VAL A 89 -0.57 -4.72 -1.01
CA VAL A 89 -1.97 -5.15 -1.04
C VAL A 89 -2.08 -6.67 -0.98
N LEU A 90 -1.31 -7.37 -1.82
CA LEU A 90 -1.31 -8.84 -1.85
C LEU A 90 -0.95 -9.47 -0.50
N ARG A 91 -0.04 -8.84 0.24
CA ARG A 91 0.53 -9.43 1.46
C ARG A 91 -0.13 -8.99 2.75
N LEU A 92 -0.69 -7.79 2.79
CA LEU A 92 -1.26 -7.20 4.01
C LEU A 92 -2.79 -7.21 4.02
N CYS A 93 -3.45 -7.09 2.86
CA CYS A 93 -4.90 -7.10 2.85
C CYS A 93 -5.44 -8.51 3.11
N PRO A 94 -6.35 -8.67 4.09
CA PRO A 94 -7.02 -9.94 4.34
C PRO A 94 -7.88 -10.35 3.15
N LEU A 95 -8.22 -11.64 3.10
CA LEU A 95 -9.09 -12.18 2.05
C LEU A 95 -10.56 -11.84 2.34
N GLU A 96 -11.26 -11.41 1.30
CA GLU A 96 -12.71 -11.19 1.31
C GLU A 96 -13.17 -10.17 2.38
N GLU A 97 -12.32 -9.20 2.70
CA GLU A 97 -12.62 -8.11 3.60
C GLU A 97 -12.52 -6.79 2.83
N ALA A 98 -13.64 -6.06 2.76
CA ALA A 98 -13.71 -4.81 2.03
C ALA A 98 -12.86 -3.73 2.73
N LEU A 99 -12.02 -3.05 1.95
CA LEU A 99 -11.15 -1.95 2.38
C LEU A 99 -11.43 -0.72 1.49
N PRO A 100 -12.58 -0.03 1.67
CA PRO A 100 -13.04 0.99 0.75
C PRO A 100 -12.14 2.23 0.68
N GLN A 101 -11.50 2.63 1.79
CA GLN A 101 -10.57 3.77 1.80
C GLN A 101 -9.28 3.42 1.08
N THR A 102 -8.72 2.24 1.37
CA THR A 102 -7.53 1.71 0.70
C THR A 102 -7.77 1.53 -0.79
N PHE A 103 -8.92 0.98 -1.17
CA PHE A 103 -9.27 0.80 -2.57
C PHE A 103 -9.35 2.14 -3.31
N ARG A 104 -10.02 3.13 -2.73
CA ARG A 104 -10.09 4.49 -3.29
C ARG A 104 -8.70 5.12 -3.42
N GLN A 105 -7.88 4.99 -2.37
CA GLN A 105 -6.52 5.54 -2.39
C GLN A 105 -5.64 4.83 -3.41
N TYR A 106 -5.80 3.51 -3.59
CA TYR A 106 -5.12 2.75 -4.65
C TYR A 106 -5.44 3.32 -6.04
N GLN A 107 -6.71 3.58 -6.34
CA GLN A 107 -7.13 4.18 -7.60
C GLN A 107 -6.51 5.56 -7.81
N VAL A 108 -6.58 6.43 -6.80
CA VAL A 108 -5.98 7.77 -6.84
C VAL A 108 -4.48 7.67 -7.09
N THR A 109 -3.79 6.78 -6.38
CA THR A 109 -2.35 6.58 -6.53
C THR A 109 -1.97 6.10 -7.93
N LEU A 110 -2.74 5.18 -8.54
CA LEU A 110 -2.49 4.75 -9.93
C LEU A 110 -2.62 5.91 -10.92
N LEU A 111 -3.62 6.78 -10.75
CA LEU A 111 -3.79 7.98 -11.59
C LEU A 111 -2.63 8.97 -11.41
N GLN A 112 -2.18 9.17 -10.18
CA GLN A 112 -1.04 10.03 -9.87
C GLN A 112 0.28 9.48 -10.43
N LEU A 113 0.49 8.16 -10.41
CA LEU A 113 1.66 7.51 -11.02
C LEU A 113 1.74 7.71 -12.54
N GLN A 114 0.60 7.82 -13.22
CA GLN A 114 0.59 8.15 -14.66
C GLN A 114 1.15 9.56 -14.96
N GLN A 115 1.01 10.47 -14.00
CA GLN A 115 1.46 11.85 -14.11
C GLN A 115 2.90 12.07 -13.62
N LEU A 116 3.52 11.06 -13.02
CA LEU A 116 4.82 11.18 -12.36
C LEU A 116 5.92 11.71 -13.30
N ALA A 117 5.99 11.21 -14.53
CA ALA A 117 7.02 11.58 -15.49
C ALA A 117 6.94 13.06 -15.94
N SER A 118 5.77 13.69 -15.84
CA SER A 118 5.55 15.09 -16.19
C SER A 118 5.59 16.03 -14.99
N HIS A 119 5.75 15.50 -13.77
CA HIS A 119 5.72 16.31 -12.56
C HIS A 119 7.07 16.99 -12.31
N ALA A 120 7.06 18.31 -12.07
CA ALA A 120 8.27 19.12 -11.90
C ALA A 120 9.15 18.65 -10.70
N GLN A 121 8.54 18.08 -9.68
CA GLN A 121 9.20 17.55 -8.48
C GLN A 121 8.87 16.06 -8.30
N ALA A 122 9.18 15.25 -9.31
CA ALA A 122 8.76 13.85 -9.39
C ALA A 122 9.12 13.02 -8.14
N ASP A 123 10.32 13.17 -7.58
CA ASP A 123 10.76 12.43 -6.39
C ASP A 123 9.91 12.80 -5.14
N LEU A 124 9.70 14.10 -4.89
CA LEU A 124 8.87 14.54 -3.78
C LEU A 124 7.42 14.08 -3.96
N PHE A 125 6.89 14.24 -5.15
CA PHE A 125 5.53 13.80 -5.50
C PHE A 125 5.36 12.29 -5.30
N LEU A 126 6.32 11.49 -5.75
CA LEU A 126 6.30 10.05 -5.54
C LEU A 126 6.28 9.67 -4.06
N ARG A 127 7.14 10.30 -3.25
CA ARG A 127 7.13 10.08 -1.79
C ARG A 127 5.79 10.43 -1.18
N GLN A 128 5.18 11.53 -1.62
CA GLN A 128 3.87 12.00 -1.18
C GLN A 128 2.79 10.95 -1.42
N ILE A 129 2.62 10.54 -2.66
CA ILE A 129 1.55 9.60 -3.04
C ILE A 129 1.72 8.23 -2.39
N LEU A 130 2.95 7.74 -2.25
CA LEU A 130 3.20 6.47 -1.55
C LEU A 130 2.87 6.56 -0.06
N ARG A 131 3.22 7.66 0.62
CA ARG A 131 2.87 7.86 2.04
C ARG A 131 1.36 7.99 2.25
N GLN A 132 0.66 8.66 1.34
CA GLN A 132 -0.81 8.75 1.39
C GLN A 132 -1.47 7.37 1.26
N PHE A 133 -0.97 6.54 0.34
CA PHE A 133 -1.47 5.17 0.18
C PHE A 133 -1.19 4.30 1.42
N GLU A 134 0.05 4.29 1.91
CA GLU A 134 0.42 3.54 3.11
C GLU A 134 -0.38 4.00 4.35
N HIS A 135 -0.61 5.31 4.46
CA HIS A 135 -1.42 5.87 5.54
C HIS A 135 -2.85 5.30 5.51
N ALA A 136 -3.52 5.37 4.36
CA ALA A 136 -4.87 4.85 4.20
C ALA A 136 -4.95 3.35 4.49
N LEU A 137 -3.98 2.56 3.97
CA LEU A 137 -3.91 1.12 4.19
C LEU A 137 -3.74 0.79 5.68
N LEU A 138 -2.74 1.39 6.33
CA LEU A 138 -2.44 1.08 7.73
C LEU A 138 -3.57 1.50 8.67
N GLN A 139 -4.20 2.65 8.42
CA GLN A 139 -5.37 3.07 9.19
C GLN A 139 -6.53 2.08 9.05
N GLU A 140 -6.84 1.66 7.85
CA GLU A 140 -7.99 0.79 7.60
C GLU A 140 -7.74 -0.64 8.09
N LEU A 141 -6.48 -1.09 8.15
CA LEU A 141 -6.06 -2.34 8.78
C LEU A 141 -6.04 -2.28 10.33
N GLY A 142 -6.41 -1.14 10.95
CA GLY A 142 -6.45 -0.98 12.39
C GLY A 142 -5.12 -0.54 13.02
N TYR A 143 -4.14 -0.14 12.23
CA TYR A 143 -2.84 0.36 12.69
C TYR A 143 -2.74 1.89 12.64
N ALA A 144 -3.82 2.57 13.02
CA ALA A 144 -3.81 4.02 13.20
C ALA A 144 -2.81 4.39 14.31
N ILE A 145 -1.97 5.42 14.04
CA ILE A 145 -1.01 5.91 15.02
C ILE A 145 -1.64 7.07 15.79
N ASP A 146 -1.60 7.00 17.11
CA ASP A 146 -1.89 8.15 17.95
C ASP A 146 -0.66 9.06 18.02
N PHE A 147 -0.74 10.22 17.38
CA PHE A 147 0.32 11.23 17.40
C PHE A 147 0.17 12.24 18.55
N ALA A 148 -0.90 12.15 19.35
CA ALA A 148 -1.15 13.06 20.47
C ALA A 148 -0.53 12.57 21.78
N SER A 149 -0.53 11.24 21.99
CA SER A 149 -0.12 10.62 23.25
C SER A 149 0.98 9.59 23.08
N ASP A 150 1.75 9.39 24.15
CA ASP A 150 2.71 8.30 24.25
C ASP A 150 2.06 7.02 24.79
N ALA A 151 2.85 5.95 24.93
CA ALA A 151 2.40 4.64 25.45
C ALA A 151 1.83 4.70 26.89
N ASN A 152 2.14 5.74 27.65
CA ASN A 152 1.64 5.99 29.00
C ASN A 152 0.43 6.95 29.00
N GLN A 153 -0.14 7.24 27.84
CA GLN A 153 -1.24 8.21 27.65
C GLN A 153 -0.87 9.64 28.08
N GLN A 154 0.43 9.96 28.04
CA GLN A 154 0.92 11.32 28.29
C GLN A 154 1.08 12.05 26.95
N SER A 155 0.77 13.36 26.93
CA SER A 155 0.95 14.17 25.73
C SER A 155 2.39 14.18 25.26
N ILE A 156 2.59 14.03 23.95
CA ILE A 156 3.91 14.12 23.33
C ILE A 156 4.56 15.46 23.66
N GLN A 157 5.81 15.44 24.14
CA GLN A 157 6.58 16.63 24.51
C GLN A 157 7.56 16.98 23.41
N PRO A 158 7.62 18.25 22.94
CA PRO A 158 8.44 18.65 21.79
C PRO A 158 9.92 18.29 21.93
N LEU A 159 10.47 18.50 23.14
CA LEU A 159 11.91 18.35 23.43
C LEU A 159 12.30 16.92 23.85
N GLN A 160 11.38 15.99 23.84
CA GLN A 160 11.66 14.58 24.18
C GLN A 160 11.89 13.74 22.94
N HIS A 161 12.60 12.63 23.13
CA HIS A 161 12.81 11.61 22.12
C HIS A 161 11.93 10.39 22.39
N TYR A 162 11.42 9.81 21.32
CA TYR A 162 10.49 8.66 21.38
C TYR A 162 10.97 7.54 20.49
N GLN A 163 10.76 6.31 20.94
CA GLN A 163 10.88 5.12 20.12
C GLN A 163 9.47 4.59 19.82
N PHE A 164 9.17 4.33 18.56
CA PHE A 164 7.88 3.78 18.17
C PHE A 164 7.90 2.25 18.21
N GLN A 165 6.85 1.66 18.80
CA GLN A 165 6.57 0.23 18.77
C GLN A 165 5.17 0.00 18.22
N LEU A 166 5.01 -1.02 17.36
CA LEU A 166 3.79 -1.24 16.58
C LEU A 166 2.53 -1.36 17.45
N ASN A 167 2.63 -2.05 18.58
CA ASN A 167 1.48 -2.32 19.46
C ASN A 167 1.34 -1.34 20.62
N ASP A 168 2.43 -0.67 20.99
CA ASP A 168 2.49 0.18 22.18
C ASP A 168 2.48 1.69 21.86
N GLY A 169 2.76 2.04 20.58
CA GLY A 169 2.86 3.43 20.19
C GLY A 169 4.23 4.06 20.50
N PHE A 170 4.23 5.33 20.88
CA PHE A 170 5.43 6.10 21.18
C PHE A 170 5.86 5.90 22.62
N MET A 171 7.07 5.41 22.85
CA MET A 171 7.69 5.27 24.17
C MET A 171 8.76 6.34 24.36
N SER A 172 8.66 7.16 25.40
CA SER A 172 9.68 8.14 25.75
C SER A 172 11.00 7.45 26.10
N VAL A 173 12.12 7.96 25.58
CA VAL A 173 13.46 7.44 25.80
C VAL A 173 14.44 8.56 26.19
N ALA A 174 15.37 8.23 27.12
CA ALA A 174 16.30 9.23 27.66
C ALA A 174 17.43 9.62 26.69
N ARG A 175 17.68 8.84 25.63
CA ARG A 175 18.80 9.08 24.70
C ARG A 175 18.34 9.04 23.26
N GLU A 176 18.84 10.00 22.49
CA GLU A 176 18.70 10.01 21.05
C GLU A 176 19.49 8.85 20.40
N SER A 177 18.91 8.26 19.36
CA SER A 177 19.52 7.23 18.51
C SER A 177 18.98 7.34 17.08
N LYS A 178 19.54 6.59 16.15
CA LYS A 178 19.01 6.53 14.77
C LYS A 178 17.57 6.01 14.70
N ALA A 179 17.13 5.27 15.71
CA ALA A 179 15.78 4.70 15.78
C ALA A 179 14.78 5.64 16.44
N THR A 180 15.22 6.69 17.13
CA THR A 180 14.34 7.64 17.83
C THR A 180 13.77 8.69 16.90
N LEU A 181 12.65 9.25 17.33
CA LEU A 181 11.92 10.35 16.71
C LEU A 181 11.84 11.49 17.71
N ASP A 182 11.99 12.71 17.24
CA ASP A 182 11.80 13.90 18.07
C ASP A 182 10.30 14.21 18.24
N GLY A 183 9.94 14.78 19.38
CA GLY A 183 8.56 15.09 19.70
C GLY A 183 7.96 16.17 18.78
N GLU A 184 8.75 17.13 18.29
CA GLU A 184 8.27 18.15 17.35
C GLU A 184 7.78 17.52 16.05
N SER A 185 8.53 16.57 15.49
CA SER A 185 8.13 15.82 14.29
C SER A 185 6.85 15.02 14.51
N ILE A 186 6.67 14.43 15.70
CA ILE A 186 5.45 13.68 16.04
C ILE A 186 4.26 14.63 16.15
N ILE A 187 4.41 15.76 16.85
CA ILE A 187 3.37 16.78 17.02
C ILE A 187 2.96 17.38 15.67
N ALA A 188 3.89 17.53 14.73
CA ALA A 188 3.58 18.01 13.39
C ALA A 188 2.51 17.16 12.67
N MET A 189 2.39 15.86 13.00
CA MET A 189 1.33 15.01 12.45
C MET A 189 -0.07 15.33 12.94
N GLN A 190 -0.22 15.98 14.10
CA GLN A 190 -1.55 16.35 14.64
C GLN A 190 -2.28 17.36 13.76
N SER A 191 -1.55 18.14 12.96
CA SER A 191 -2.12 19.11 12.02
C SER A 191 -2.51 18.49 10.66
N TYR A 192 -2.20 17.21 10.44
CA TYR A 192 -2.53 16.56 9.17
C TYR A 192 -4.04 16.32 9.04
N VAL A 193 -4.56 16.69 7.89
CA VAL A 193 -5.96 16.41 7.50
C VAL A 193 -5.94 15.49 6.29
N ALA A 194 -6.75 14.44 6.33
CA ALA A 194 -6.82 13.47 5.24
C ALA A 194 -7.15 14.16 3.89
N GLY A 195 -6.38 13.82 2.86
CA GLY A 195 -6.48 14.41 1.53
C GLY A 195 -5.58 15.63 1.28
N GLN A 196 -4.85 16.10 2.30
CA GLN A 196 -3.78 17.10 2.13
C GLN A 196 -2.45 16.44 1.80
N ASP A 197 -1.51 17.26 1.31
CA ASP A 197 -0.13 16.84 1.15
C ASP A 197 0.61 16.89 2.49
N PHE A 198 1.46 15.89 2.72
CA PHE A 198 2.33 15.88 3.88
C PHE A 198 3.45 16.93 3.73
N THR A 199 3.76 17.62 4.80
CA THR A 199 4.96 18.49 4.87
C THR A 199 6.24 17.64 4.82
N ALA A 200 7.39 18.26 4.57
CA ALA A 200 8.68 17.57 4.54
C ALA A 200 8.99 16.85 5.87
N VAL A 201 8.64 17.45 7.00
CA VAL A 201 8.80 16.85 8.34
C VAL A 201 7.91 15.62 8.48
N GLN A 202 6.64 15.74 8.12
CA GLN A 202 5.70 14.61 8.15
C GLN A 202 6.16 13.47 7.24
N LEU A 203 6.62 13.75 6.02
CA LEU A 203 7.15 12.72 5.10
C LEU A 203 8.36 11.97 5.68
N GLN A 204 9.28 12.66 6.35
CA GLN A 204 10.42 12.03 7.00
C GLN A 204 10.00 11.13 8.16
N LEU A 205 9.09 11.60 9.00
CA LEU A 205 8.52 10.82 10.11
C LEU A 205 7.84 9.55 9.57
N LEU A 206 6.90 9.70 8.64
CA LEU A 206 6.14 8.60 8.07
C LEU A 206 7.02 7.60 7.32
N ALA A 207 8.10 8.05 6.67
CA ALA A 207 9.05 7.16 6.02
C ALA A 207 9.74 6.20 7.00
N LYS A 208 10.00 6.64 8.23
CA LYS A 208 10.54 5.79 9.31
C LYS A 208 9.45 4.86 9.87
N LEU A 209 8.31 5.44 10.26
CA LEU A 209 7.22 4.72 10.92
C LEU A 209 6.63 3.63 10.02
N TYR A 210 6.20 3.98 8.82
CA TYR A 210 5.53 3.01 7.93
C TYR A 210 6.48 1.92 7.44
N ARG A 211 7.77 2.24 7.25
CA ARG A 211 8.77 1.20 6.97
C ARG A 211 8.86 0.17 8.11
N GLN A 212 8.90 0.64 9.35
CA GLN A 212 8.95 -0.22 10.52
C GLN A 212 7.66 -1.04 10.66
N MET A 213 6.50 -0.40 10.56
CA MET A 213 5.18 -1.04 10.67
C MET A 213 4.99 -2.11 9.60
N ILE A 214 5.19 -1.76 8.34
CA ILE A 214 5.05 -2.69 7.22
C ILE A 214 6.04 -3.86 7.37
N SER A 215 7.29 -3.60 7.78
CA SER A 215 8.26 -4.69 8.01
C SER A 215 7.82 -5.62 9.13
N SER A 216 7.29 -5.10 10.23
CA SER A 216 6.76 -5.90 11.33
C SER A 216 5.56 -6.74 10.91
N LEU A 217 4.63 -6.17 10.15
CA LEU A 217 3.45 -6.86 9.64
C LEU A 217 3.78 -7.96 8.62
N LEU A 218 4.83 -7.78 7.86
CA LEU A 218 5.31 -8.75 6.86
C LEU A 218 6.13 -9.89 7.48
N GLY A 219 6.60 -9.73 8.71
CA GLY A 219 7.50 -10.67 9.38
C GLY A 219 8.84 -10.80 8.64
N ASP A 220 9.41 -12.02 8.65
CA ASP A 220 10.74 -12.31 8.08
C ASP A 220 10.80 -12.30 6.53
N ARG A 221 9.75 -11.90 5.87
CA ARG A 221 9.66 -11.88 4.40
C ARG A 221 9.77 -10.46 3.85
N PRO A 222 10.96 -9.98 3.48
CA PRO A 222 11.14 -8.64 2.93
C PRO A 222 10.36 -8.44 1.63
N LEU A 223 10.10 -7.19 1.29
CA LEU A 223 9.45 -6.79 0.04
C LEU A 223 10.41 -7.00 -1.14
N LYS A 224 9.99 -7.80 -2.11
CA LYS A 224 10.72 -8.02 -3.36
C LYS A 224 10.78 -6.76 -4.22
N SER A 225 9.70 -6.00 -4.28
CA SER A 225 9.63 -4.72 -4.98
C SER A 225 10.71 -3.75 -4.53
N ARG A 226 10.96 -3.67 -3.22
CA ARG A 226 12.01 -2.81 -2.66
C ARG A 226 13.41 -3.28 -3.08
N GLN A 227 13.66 -4.59 -3.08
CA GLN A 227 14.93 -5.15 -3.54
C GLN A 227 15.17 -4.84 -5.01
N LEU A 228 14.18 -5.03 -5.86
CA LEU A 228 14.23 -4.71 -7.29
C LEU A 228 14.52 -3.22 -7.53
N TRP A 229 13.87 -2.33 -6.78
CA TRP A 229 14.09 -0.89 -6.90
C TRP A 229 15.51 -0.49 -6.55
N ILE A 230 16.06 -0.99 -5.44
CA ILE A 230 17.45 -0.74 -5.02
C ILE A 230 18.45 -1.24 -6.08
N GLN A 231 18.25 -2.45 -6.62
CA GLN A 231 19.11 -3.00 -7.67
C GLN A 231 19.11 -2.12 -8.91
N ASN A 232 17.95 -1.65 -9.36
CA ASN A 232 17.85 -0.77 -10.52
C ASN A 232 18.57 0.57 -10.32
N THR A 233 18.46 1.19 -9.14
CA THR A 233 19.15 2.44 -8.82
C THR A 233 20.67 2.30 -8.82
N GLN A 234 21.20 1.19 -8.36
CA GLN A 234 22.65 0.90 -8.37
C GLN A 234 23.18 0.70 -9.80
N THR A 235 22.42 0.02 -10.65
CA THR A 235 22.80 -0.23 -12.06
C THR A 235 22.74 1.04 -12.91
N SER A 236 21.88 1.99 -12.59
CA SER A 236 21.75 3.26 -13.30
C SER A 236 22.80 4.30 -12.89
N SER A 237 23.55 4.05 -11.81
CA SER A 237 24.60 4.94 -11.28
C SER A 237 26.01 4.47 -11.63
N SER A 238 26.15 3.36 -12.37
CA SER A 238 27.39 2.78 -12.89
C SER A 238 27.50 2.99 -14.38
#